data_aa3e6d09a761c36f04a34dac7778d0db
#
_entry.id   aa3e6d09a761c36f04a34dac7778d0db
#
_cell.length_a   1.000
_cell.length_b   1.000
_cell.length_c   1.000
_cell.angle_alpha   90.00
_cell.angle_beta   90.00
_cell.angle_gamma   90.00
#
_symmetry.space_group_name_H-M   'P 1'
#
loop_
_entity.id
_entity.type
_entity.pdbx_description
1 polymer ?
#
loop_
_entity_poly.entity_id
_entity_poly.type
_entity_poly.pdbx_seq_one_letter_code
_entity_poly.pdbx_strand_id
1 'polypeptide(L)'
;MIRTYQTNSYIDSLLQLNPDALAIAAQMDNERAAGRVRGPLHGIPFTVKDNIATKDNLETTAGSWALLGSIVPRDAFVVKRLRDAGAVLFGKATLSEWADMRSNRYSEGYSARGGQARSAYNLTLNPGGSSSGSAAGVAANAIAFSLGTETDGSVINPAERNAIVGIKPTVGLTSRSGVVPECEHQDTVGTFGRTVRDATYALDAIYGVDPRDNYTLPQDGNTPSAGYAKFLSDKTSLKGVVFGVPWKSFWVYADAEQQEILASILELIQSAGATIVNETEILDYETLVSKDGWDWDWGTTRDRSNESEYTVVAVDFYNNIESYLSELNNTSMRTLEDIVKFNYENDGTEGGYPYPDEGGIPAFASGQDGFLASLATGGIRNETYWQALSFCQGKTRDGIDWALKGGDQDIPGGKAKLDGLLVPPDVGQTYQIAAQAGYPMITVPAGVHSNDGMPFGLAIMQTAWAEGELVRSASAIEDLQQTTHGWQYKRTLPQWRSYLQRNIPVL
;
A
#
# COMPACT_ATOMS: atom_id res chain seq x y z
N MET A 1 11.07 -20.12 -7.51
CA MET A 1 10.86 -21.11 -6.44
C MET A 1 12.12 -21.33 -5.59
N ILE A 2 13.27 -21.79 -6.14
CA ILE A 2 14.48 -22.02 -5.33
C ILE A 2 14.91 -20.74 -4.59
N ARG A 3 15.02 -19.61 -5.29
CA ARG A 3 15.40 -18.33 -4.68
C ARG A 3 14.40 -17.93 -3.58
N THR A 4 13.10 -18.00 -3.84
CA THR A 4 12.07 -17.69 -2.84
C THR A 4 12.21 -18.56 -1.60
N TYR A 5 12.41 -19.86 -1.76
CA TYR A 5 12.60 -20.77 -0.63
C TYR A 5 13.85 -20.42 0.18
N GLN A 6 14.94 -20.05 -0.50
CA GLN A 6 16.20 -19.66 0.16
C GLN A 6 16.12 -18.30 0.86
N THR A 7 15.39 -17.33 0.28
CA THR A 7 15.30 -15.96 0.84
C THR A 7 14.22 -15.85 1.91
N ASN A 8 13.13 -16.62 1.82
CA ASN A 8 12.00 -16.49 2.74
C ASN A 8 12.36 -16.82 4.19
N SER A 9 13.36 -17.67 4.42
CA SER A 9 13.87 -17.95 5.78
C SER A 9 14.51 -16.72 6.46
N TYR A 10 14.83 -15.67 5.70
CA TYR A 10 15.40 -14.42 6.19
C TYR A 10 14.38 -13.28 6.24
N ILE A 11 13.62 -13.09 5.18
CA ILE A 11 12.72 -11.93 5.05
C ILE A 11 11.25 -12.23 5.38
N ASP A 12 10.89 -13.49 5.48
CA ASP A 12 9.54 -13.99 5.79
C ASP A 12 8.42 -13.30 4.97
N SER A 13 8.69 -13.13 3.68
CA SER A 13 7.78 -12.44 2.77
C SER A 13 6.54 -13.24 2.39
N LEU A 14 6.59 -14.57 2.58
CA LEU A 14 5.52 -15.50 2.24
C LEU A 14 5.04 -16.24 3.46
N LEU A 15 3.76 -16.13 3.73
CA LEU A 15 3.05 -16.88 4.76
C LEU A 15 2.72 -18.31 4.28
N GLN A 16 2.26 -18.44 3.04
CA GLN A 16 1.88 -19.75 2.47
C GLN A 16 2.22 -19.81 0.98
N LEU A 17 2.84 -20.92 0.56
CA LEU A 17 3.10 -21.23 -0.85
C LEU A 17 1.90 -21.96 -1.46
N ASN A 18 1.56 -21.62 -2.69
CA ASN A 18 0.50 -22.32 -3.42
C ASN A 18 0.99 -23.72 -3.86
N PRO A 19 0.38 -24.80 -3.35
CA PRO A 19 0.76 -26.16 -3.72
C PRO A 19 0.55 -26.44 -5.21
N ASP A 20 -0.38 -25.74 -5.86
CA ASP A 20 -0.73 -25.93 -7.27
C ASP A 20 0.07 -25.05 -8.24
N ALA A 21 0.97 -24.19 -7.72
CA ALA A 21 1.69 -23.20 -8.54
C ALA A 21 2.43 -23.80 -9.74
N LEU A 22 3.08 -24.97 -9.56
CA LEU A 22 3.79 -25.66 -10.64
C LEU A 22 2.84 -26.24 -11.70
N ALA A 23 1.71 -26.77 -11.29
CA ALA A 23 0.70 -27.31 -12.21
C ALA A 23 0.09 -26.16 -13.04
N ILE A 24 -0.22 -25.04 -12.41
CA ILE A 24 -0.73 -23.82 -13.08
C ILE A 24 0.32 -23.28 -14.05
N ALA A 25 1.59 -23.21 -13.65
CA ALA A 25 2.68 -22.77 -14.52
C ALA A 25 2.81 -23.68 -15.76
N ALA A 26 2.79 -25.00 -15.58
CA ALA A 26 2.83 -25.95 -16.69
C ALA A 26 1.63 -25.79 -17.65
N GLN A 27 0.44 -25.47 -17.13
CA GLN A 27 -0.71 -25.15 -17.96
C GLN A 27 -0.44 -23.89 -18.83
N MET A 28 0.11 -22.82 -18.24
CA MET A 28 0.44 -21.60 -18.97
C MET A 28 1.52 -21.86 -20.04
N ASP A 29 2.52 -22.71 -19.76
CA ASP A 29 3.52 -23.12 -20.74
C ASP A 29 2.90 -23.87 -21.92
N ASN A 30 1.95 -24.78 -21.65
CA ASN A 30 1.22 -25.49 -22.69
C ASN A 30 0.35 -24.56 -23.55
N GLU A 31 -0.32 -23.58 -22.93
CA GLU A 31 -1.07 -22.56 -23.66
C GLU A 31 -0.15 -21.73 -24.56
N ARG A 32 1.02 -21.31 -24.05
CA ARG A 32 2.04 -20.58 -24.82
C ARG A 32 2.55 -21.40 -26.00
N ALA A 33 2.88 -22.67 -25.78
CA ALA A 33 3.33 -23.57 -26.85
C ALA A 33 2.27 -23.75 -27.93
N ALA A 34 0.98 -23.68 -27.57
CA ALA A 34 -0.15 -23.72 -28.49
C ALA A 34 -0.52 -22.35 -29.11
N GLY A 35 0.29 -21.30 -28.90
CA GLY A 35 0.08 -19.95 -29.43
C GLY A 35 -1.03 -19.15 -28.72
N ARG A 36 -1.48 -19.61 -27.55
CA ARG A 36 -2.55 -18.96 -26.77
C ARG A 36 -2.00 -18.14 -25.60
N VAL A 37 -1.26 -17.09 -25.91
CA VAL A 37 -0.78 -16.11 -24.90
C VAL A 37 -1.91 -15.13 -24.58
N ARG A 38 -2.29 -15.02 -23.29
CA ARG A 38 -3.43 -14.20 -22.84
C ARG A 38 -3.08 -12.71 -22.67
N GLY A 39 -1.80 -12.35 -22.54
CA GLY A 39 -1.36 -10.98 -22.35
C GLY A 39 0.03 -10.89 -21.70
N PRO A 40 0.43 -9.69 -21.27
CA PRO A 40 1.77 -9.44 -20.70
C PRO A 40 2.07 -10.26 -19.44
N LEU A 41 1.06 -10.60 -18.66
CA LEU A 41 1.21 -11.35 -17.40
C LEU A 41 1.08 -12.88 -17.56
N HIS A 42 0.89 -13.38 -18.78
CA HIS A 42 0.72 -14.82 -19.02
C HIS A 42 1.96 -15.62 -18.58
N GLY A 43 1.77 -16.50 -17.60
CA GLY A 43 2.84 -17.32 -17.01
C GLY A 43 3.72 -16.58 -16.00
N ILE A 44 3.43 -15.32 -15.68
CA ILE A 44 4.20 -14.54 -14.71
C ILE A 44 3.72 -14.86 -13.29
N PRO A 45 4.63 -15.25 -12.37
CA PRO A 45 4.26 -15.54 -10.99
C PRO A 45 4.00 -14.26 -10.19
N PHE A 46 2.96 -14.30 -9.34
CA PHE A 46 2.60 -13.21 -8.43
C PHE A 46 2.21 -13.73 -7.05
N THR A 47 2.24 -12.85 -6.07
CA THR A 47 1.70 -13.09 -4.72
C THR A 47 0.60 -12.08 -4.40
N VAL A 48 -0.23 -12.41 -3.43
CA VAL A 48 -1.22 -11.50 -2.88
C VAL A 48 -1.08 -11.43 -1.36
N LYS A 49 -1.29 -10.26 -0.79
CA LYS A 49 -1.39 -10.05 0.66
C LYS A 49 -2.42 -11.02 1.24
N ASP A 50 -2.18 -11.55 2.42
CA ASP A 50 -3.00 -12.63 2.99
C ASP A 50 -4.45 -12.21 3.34
N ASN A 51 -4.77 -10.94 3.23
CA ASN A 51 -6.14 -10.43 3.35
C ASN A 51 -6.93 -10.44 2.01
N ILE A 52 -6.33 -10.85 0.89
CA ILE A 52 -6.97 -10.93 -0.43
C ILE A 52 -7.39 -12.37 -0.71
N ALA A 53 -8.69 -12.62 -0.86
CA ALA A 53 -9.26 -13.97 -0.98
C ALA A 53 -8.81 -14.70 -2.25
N THR A 54 -8.45 -15.99 -2.06
CA THR A 54 -8.17 -16.95 -3.13
C THR A 54 -8.98 -18.23 -2.89
N LYS A 55 -9.79 -18.61 -3.87
CA LYS A 55 -10.63 -19.83 -3.79
C LYS A 55 -9.87 -21.02 -4.37
N ASP A 56 -8.92 -21.52 -3.62
CA ASP A 56 -8.05 -22.65 -3.97
C ASP A 56 -7.57 -23.38 -2.69
N ASN A 57 -6.40 -23.99 -2.72
CA ASN A 57 -5.78 -24.66 -1.58
C ASN A 57 -4.97 -23.72 -0.66
N LEU A 58 -5.08 -22.39 -0.86
CA LEU A 58 -4.53 -21.40 0.04
C LEU A 58 -5.61 -20.87 0.98
N GLU A 59 -5.19 -20.43 2.14
CA GLU A 59 -6.06 -19.79 3.12
C GLU A 59 -6.02 -18.26 3.00
N THR A 60 -7.02 -17.59 3.50
CA THR A 60 -7.09 -16.13 3.60
C THR A 60 -7.40 -15.79 5.04
N THR A 61 -6.39 -15.36 5.79
CA THR A 61 -6.49 -15.25 7.25
C THR A 61 -6.17 -13.87 7.81
N ALA A 62 -5.79 -12.91 6.98
CA ALA A 62 -5.30 -11.62 7.45
C ALA A 62 -4.17 -11.75 8.51
N GLY A 63 -3.39 -12.82 8.46
CA GLY A 63 -2.31 -13.13 9.39
C GLY A 63 -2.73 -13.70 10.75
N SER A 64 -4.02 -13.86 11.00
CA SER A 64 -4.55 -14.35 12.28
C SER A 64 -4.89 -15.84 12.25
N TRP A 65 -4.73 -16.51 13.40
CA TRP A 65 -5.20 -17.88 13.60
C TRP A 65 -6.72 -17.97 13.72
N ALA A 66 -7.42 -16.88 14.01
CA ALA A 66 -8.88 -16.86 14.13
C ALA A 66 -9.59 -17.31 12.83
N LEU A 67 -8.99 -17.02 11.66
CA LEU A 67 -9.55 -17.39 10.36
C LEU A 67 -8.93 -18.68 9.77
N LEU A 68 -8.06 -19.37 10.52
CA LEU A 68 -7.48 -20.63 10.04
C LEU A 68 -8.57 -21.65 9.72
N GLY A 69 -8.49 -22.26 8.53
CA GLY A 69 -9.45 -23.25 8.04
C GLY A 69 -10.77 -22.66 7.55
N SER A 70 -10.95 -21.35 7.60
CA SER A 70 -12.09 -20.69 6.95
C SER A 70 -12.02 -20.84 5.43
N ILE A 71 -13.18 -20.88 4.79
CA ILE A 71 -13.28 -21.08 3.34
C ILE A 71 -14.01 -19.88 2.73
N VAL A 72 -13.28 -19.13 1.91
CA VAL A 72 -13.85 -18.01 1.14
C VAL A 72 -14.82 -18.56 0.06
N PRO A 73 -15.92 -17.86 -0.25
CA PRO A 73 -16.89 -18.34 -1.24
C PRO A 73 -16.34 -18.34 -2.68
N ARG A 74 -15.41 -17.42 -2.98
CA ARG A 74 -14.85 -17.15 -4.31
C ARG A 74 -13.52 -16.45 -4.24
N ASP A 75 -12.79 -16.37 -5.36
CA ASP A 75 -11.65 -15.45 -5.50
C ASP A 75 -12.10 -14.00 -5.29
N ALA A 76 -11.23 -13.15 -4.74
CA ALA A 76 -11.36 -11.71 -4.87
C ALA A 76 -11.40 -11.34 -6.36
N PHE A 77 -12.13 -10.26 -6.70
CA PHE A 77 -12.25 -9.84 -8.09
C PHE A 77 -10.88 -9.65 -8.76
N VAL A 78 -9.96 -9.00 -8.08
CA VAL A 78 -8.60 -8.74 -8.58
C VAL A 78 -7.81 -10.02 -8.82
N VAL A 79 -7.99 -11.05 -8.00
CA VAL A 79 -7.36 -12.38 -8.19
C VAL A 79 -7.94 -13.09 -9.41
N LYS A 80 -9.27 -13.08 -9.54
CA LYS A 80 -9.93 -13.64 -10.72
C LYS A 80 -9.41 -12.99 -11.99
N ARG A 81 -9.28 -11.66 -12.02
CA ARG A 81 -8.75 -10.90 -13.16
C ARG A 81 -7.32 -11.32 -13.53
N LEU A 82 -6.43 -11.51 -12.53
CA LEU A 82 -5.06 -11.98 -12.76
C LEU A 82 -5.02 -13.42 -13.29
N ARG A 83 -5.87 -14.32 -12.76
CA ARG A 83 -5.99 -15.69 -13.31
C ARG A 83 -6.49 -15.68 -14.75
N ASP A 84 -7.45 -14.83 -15.07
CA ASP A 84 -7.97 -14.66 -16.43
C ASP A 84 -6.87 -14.13 -17.38
N ALA A 85 -5.99 -13.27 -16.90
CA ALA A 85 -4.81 -12.81 -17.63
C ALA A 85 -3.68 -13.86 -17.74
N GLY A 86 -3.85 -15.04 -17.14
CA GLY A 86 -2.88 -16.13 -17.17
C GLY A 86 -1.72 -15.98 -16.21
N ALA A 87 -1.80 -15.09 -15.23
CA ALA A 87 -0.79 -14.99 -14.18
C ALA A 87 -0.85 -16.20 -13.23
N VAL A 88 0.29 -16.57 -12.64
CA VAL A 88 0.44 -17.75 -11.79
C VAL A 88 0.47 -17.33 -10.33
N LEU A 89 -0.61 -17.61 -9.59
CA LEU A 89 -0.62 -17.35 -8.15
C LEU A 89 0.39 -18.24 -7.44
N PHE A 90 1.41 -17.62 -6.87
CA PHE A 90 2.53 -18.30 -6.25
C PHE A 90 2.32 -18.55 -4.73
N GLY A 91 1.60 -17.64 -4.06
CA GLY A 91 1.33 -17.78 -2.63
C GLY A 91 0.71 -16.54 -2.00
N LYS A 92 0.52 -16.64 -0.68
CA LYS A 92 0.08 -15.57 0.20
C LYS A 92 1.27 -14.85 0.80
N ALA A 93 1.30 -13.54 0.67
CA ALA A 93 2.32 -12.68 1.27
C ALA A 93 1.98 -12.36 2.73
N THR A 94 3.01 -12.32 3.56
CA THR A 94 2.93 -11.86 4.96
C THR A 94 2.47 -10.40 5.02
N LEU A 95 1.87 -10.01 6.13
CA LEU A 95 1.33 -8.67 6.36
C LEU A 95 1.41 -8.33 7.86
N SER A 96 1.25 -7.07 8.21
CA SER A 96 0.86 -6.72 9.58
C SER A 96 -0.56 -7.25 9.83
N GLU A 97 -0.79 -7.86 10.97
CA GLU A 97 -2.02 -8.59 11.26
C GLU A 97 -3.27 -7.71 11.17
N TRP A 98 -4.29 -8.20 10.45
CA TRP A 98 -5.52 -7.45 10.15
C TRP A 98 -5.24 -6.08 9.52
N ALA A 99 -4.12 -5.98 8.78
CA ALA A 99 -3.66 -4.76 8.12
C ALA A 99 -3.50 -3.56 9.09
N ASP A 100 -3.07 -3.84 10.32
CA ASP A 100 -2.83 -2.94 11.47
C ASP A 100 -4.04 -2.66 12.37
N MET A 101 -5.25 -3.05 11.94
CA MET A 101 -6.49 -2.74 12.66
C MET A 101 -6.59 -3.33 14.08
N ARG A 102 -5.80 -4.39 14.38
CA ARG A 102 -5.85 -5.06 15.70
C ARG A 102 -5.36 -4.17 16.82
N SER A 103 -4.25 -3.48 16.63
CA SER A 103 -3.52 -2.79 17.70
C SER A 103 -2.94 -1.47 17.20
N ASN A 104 -3.09 -0.39 17.97
CA ASN A 104 -2.47 0.90 17.64
C ASN A 104 -0.96 0.97 17.96
N ARG A 105 -0.42 -0.03 18.67
CA ARG A 105 1.03 -0.18 18.93
C ARG A 105 1.45 -1.60 18.62
N TYR A 106 2.00 -1.80 17.45
CA TYR A 106 2.35 -3.11 16.88
C TYR A 106 3.74 -3.08 16.25
N SER A 107 4.27 -4.27 15.96
CA SER A 107 5.45 -4.44 15.10
C SER A 107 5.02 -4.49 13.64
N GLU A 108 5.44 -3.50 12.87
CA GLU A 108 5.12 -3.40 11.45
C GLU A 108 5.60 -4.64 10.68
N GLY A 109 4.69 -5.27 9.96
CA GLY A 109 4.97 -6.51 9.21
C GLY A 109 4.90 -7.79 10.04
N TYR A 110 4.47 -7.72 11.30
CA TYR A 110 4.25 -8.90 12.13
C TYR A 110 2.80 -9.35 12.08
N SER A 111 2.62 -10.68 12.05
CA SER A 111 1.33 -11.31 12.31
C SER A 111 1.52 -12.60 13.09
N ALA A 112 0.54 -12.96 13.91
CA ALA A 112 0.61 -14.16 14.76
C ALA A 112 0.84 -15.44 13.94
N ARG A 113 0.22 -15.54 12.79
CA ARG A 113 0.33 -16.70 11.89
C ARG A 113 1.56 -16.63 10.98
N GLY A 114 1.90 -15.45 10.46
CA GLY A 114 2.98 -15.25 9.48
C GLY A 114 4.35 -15.01 10.10
N GLY A 115 4.42 -14.54 11.36
CA GLY A 115 5.66 -14.06 11.96
C GLY A 115 6.05 -12.67 11.45
N GLN A 116 7.34 -12.33 11.53
CA GLN A 116 7.86 -11.02 11.19
C GLN A 116 8.42 -10.98 9.76
N ALA A 117 7.77 -10.26 8.88
CA ALA A 117 8.38 -9.83 7.62
C ALA A 117 9.52 -8.84 7.87
N ARG A 118 10.57 -8.88 7.04
CA ARG A 118 11.79 -8.07 7.22
C ARG A 118 12.23 -7.45 5.90
N SER A 119 12.83 -6.28 6.00
CA SER A 119 13.46 -5.65 4.84
C SER A 119 14.68 -6.45 4.38
N ALA A 120 14.79 -6.71 3.09
CA ALA A 120 15.99 -7.29 2.49
C ALA A 120 17.19 -6.32 2.47
N TYR A 121 16.96 -5.05 2.80
CA TYR A 121 18.03 -4.04 2.92
C TYR A 121 18.71 -4.11 4.29
N ASN A 122 17.90 -4.19 5.34
CA ASN A 122 18.39 -4.39 6.70
C ASN A 122 17.44 -5.35 7.45
N LEU A 123 17.90 -6.56 7.74
CA LEU A 123 17.11 -7.63 8.34
C LEU A 123 16.70 -7.37 9.81
N THR A 124 17.23 -6.31 10.42
CA THR A 124 16.87 -5.92 11.80
C THR A 124 15.80 -4.84 11.88
N LEU A 125 15.34 -4.35 10.71
CA LEU A 125 14.35 -3.29 10.63
C LEU A 125 13.08 -3.77 9.93
N ASN A 126 11.95 -3.15 10.27
CA ASN A 126 10.69 -3.46 9.65
C ASN A 126 10.67 -3.04 8.17
N PRO A 127 9.99 -3.80 7.31
CA PRO A 127 9.93 -3.52 5.88
C PRO A 127 8.87 -2.49 5.49
N GLY A 128 8.25 -1.82 6.49
CA GLY A 128 7.01 -1.09 6.28
C GLY A 128 5.81 -2.02 6.14
N GLY A 129 4.65 -1.46 6.19
CA GLY A 129 3.38 -2.22 6.11
C GLY A 129 2.17 -1.34 5.80
N SER A 130 1.06 -1.99 5.88
CA SER A 130 0.81 -3.40 6.30
C SER A 130 1.07 -4.44 5.20
N SER A 131 1.33 -4.07 3.91
CA SER A 131 1.61 -5.02 2.82
C SER A 131 3.08 -5.46 2.77
N SER A 132 3.65 -5.78 3.92
CA SER A 132 5.08 -6.01 4.18
C SER A 132 5.70 -7.09 3.31
N GLY A 133 5.14 -8.29 3.34
CA GLY A 133 5.65 -9.43 2.58
C GLY A 133 5.48 -9.25 1.08
N SER A 134 4.40 -8.57 0.65
CA SER A 134 4.18 -8.23 -0.75
C SER A 134 5.33 -7.39 -1.30
N ALA A 135 5.74 -6.35 -0.58
CA ALA A 135 6.83 -5.47 -0.97
C ALA A 135 8.20 -6.15 -0.85
N ALA A 136 8.50 -6.77 0.31
CA ALA A 136 9.79 -7.41 0.57
C ALA A 136 10.09 -8.55 -0.43
N GLY A 137 9.07 -9.34 -0.80
CA GLY A 137 9.21 -10.40 -1.80
C GLY A 137 9.57 -9.89 -3.20
N VAL A 138 8.98 -8.78 -3.63
CA VAL A 138 9.31 -8.11 -4.91
C VAL A 138 10.71 -7.50 -4.84
N ALA A 139 11.06 -6.82 -3.76
CA ALA A 139 12.38 -6.22 -3.55
C ALA A 139 13.51 -7.26 -3.61
N ALA A 140 13.32 -8.38 -2.91
CA ALA A 140 14.28 -9.50 -2.89
C ALA A 140 14.35 -10.28 -4.23
N ASN A 141 13.59 -9.89 -5.24
CA ASN A 141 13.47 -10.61 -6.50
C ASN A 141 13.02 -12.08 -6.33
N ALA A 142 12.25 -12.35 -5.29
CA ALA A 142 11.64 -13.65 -5.04
C ALA A 142 10.39 -13.86 -5.90
N ILE A 143 9.70 -12.77 -6.23
CA ILE A 143 8.50 -12.74 -7.07
C ILE A 143 8.57 -11.59 -8.07
N ALA A 144 7.83 -11.69 -9.18
CA ALA A 144 7.86 -10.67 -10.24
C ALA A 144 7.08 -9.41 -9.84
N PHE A 145 5.86 -9.57 -9.34
CA PHE A 145 4.99 -8.53 -8.83
C PHE A 145 4.09 -9.07 -7.72
N SER A 146 3.47 -8.19 -6.97
CA SER A 146 2.55 -8.57 -5.89
C SER A 146 1.37 -7.60 -5.79
N LEU A 147 0.27 -8.06 -5.21
CA LEU A 147 -0.82 -7.20 -4.77
C LEU A 147 -0.74 -6.96 -3.27
N GLY A 148 -1.00 -5.73 -2.88
CA GLY A 148 -1.25 -5.32 -1.51
C GLY A 148 -2.59 -4.61 -1.38
N THR A 149 -2.90 -4.17 -0.17
CA THR A 149 -4.06 -3.32 0.12
C THR A 149 -3.60 -2.10 0.89
N GLU A 150 -4.27 -1.00 0.69
CA GLU A 150 -4.03 0.21 1.46
C GLU A 150 -5.36 0.83 1.91
N THR A 151 -5.40 1.12 3.19
CA THR A 151 -6.40 1.99 3.81
C THR A 151 -5.75 3.34 4.09
N ASP A 152 -4.55 3.32 4.69
CA ASP A 152 -3.70 4.48 4.91
C ASP A 152 -2.22 4.07 4.91
N GLY A 153 -1.50 4.37 3.84
CA GLY A 153 -0.07 4.11 3.68
C GLY A 153 0.35 2.70 3.32
N SER A 154 -0.51 1.70 3.45
CA SER A 154 -0.13 0.26 3.41
C SER A 154 0.33 -0.30 2.05
N VAL A 155 0.39 0.50 0.99
CA VAL A 155 1.07 0.22 -0.29
C VAL A 155 2.27 1.15 -0.48
N ILE A 156 2.08 2.43 -0.23
CA ILE A 156 3.11 3.45 -0.46
C ILE A 156 4.28 3.26 0.52
N ASN A 157 4.02 3.09 1.82
CA ASN A 157 5.06 2.92 2.83
C ASN A 157 5.91 1.66 2.62
N PRO A 158 5.37 0.44 2.48
CA PRO A 158 6.22 -0.72 2.23
C PRO A 158 6.92 -0.68 0.86
N ALA A 159 6.37 0.02 -0.15
CA ALA A 159 7.05 0.16 -1.44
C ALA A 159 8.33 0.99 -1.33
N GLU A 160 8.25 2.16 -0.68
CA GLU A 160 9.41 3.05 -0.52
C GLU A 160 10.50 2.41 0.36
N ARG A 161 10.12 1.80 1.49
CA ARG A 161 11.05 1.11 2.42
C ARG A 161 11.71 -0.15 1.83
N ASN A 162 11.28 -0.59 0.66
CA ASN A 162 11.85 -1.73 -0.06
C ASN A 162 12.41 -1.36 -1.45
N ALA A 163 12.60 -0.07 -1.75
CA ALA A 163 13.13 0.44 -3.03
C ALA A 163 12.44 -0.19 -4.24
N ILE A 164 11.14 -0.26 -4.23
CA ILE A 164 10.31 -0.74 -5.34
C ILE A 164 9.25 0.29 -5.69
N VAL A 165 8.53 0.05 -6.77
CA VAL A 165 7.39 0.86 -7.17
C VAL A 165 6.12 0.32 -6.53
N GLY A 166 5.37 1.19 -5.87
CA GLY A 166 4.02 0.95 -5.39
C GLY A 166 3.04 1.89 -6.07
N ILE A 167 1.91 1.37 -6.55
CA ILE A 167 0.79 2.16 -7.05
C ILE A 167 -0.39 1.96 -6.12
N LYS A 168 -0.75 3.01 -5.39
CA LYS A 168 -2.04 3.13 -4.72
C LYS A 168 -3.00 3.81 -5.68
N PRO A 169 -4.00 3.13 -6.23
CA PRO A 169 -4.94 3.75 -7.15
C PRO A 169 -5.99 4.59 -6.41
N THR A 170 -6.78 5.34 -7.17
CA THR A 170 -8.02 5.96 -6.71
C THR A 170 -8.93 4.89 -6.08
N VAL A 171 -9.53 5.20 -4.94
CA VAL A 171 -10.53 4.32 -4.30
C VAL A 171 -11.67 4.06 -5.29
N GLY A 172 -11.91 2.78 -5.58
CA GLY A 172 -12.87 2.36 -6.59
C GLY A 172 -12.29 2.05 -7.98
N LEU A 173 -11.00 2.31 -8.23
CA LEU A 173 -10.37 1.83 -9.48
C LEU A 173 -10.18 0.31 -9.47
N THR A 174 -9.88 -0.26 -8.31
CA THR A 174 -9.77 -1.70 -8.10
C THR A 174 -10.85 -2.16 -7.13
N SER A 175 -11.49 -3.29 -7.43
CA SER A 175 -12.53 -3.85 -6.57
C SER A 175 -11.94 -4.42 -5.27
N ARG A 176 -12.64 -4.19 -4.16
CA ARG A 176 -12.34 -4.73 -2.83
C ARG A 176 -13.17 -5.96 -2.50
N SER A 177 -14.01 -6.43 -3.43
CA SER A 177 -14.82 -7.62 -3.23
C SER A 177 -13.95 -8.86 -3.03
N GLY A 178 -14.09 -9.50 -1.87
CA GLY A 178 -13.27 -10.62 -1.44
C GLY A 178 -11.94 -10.20 -0.78
N VAL A 179 -11.81 -8.94 -0.37
CA VAL A 179 -10.71 -8.46 0.47
C VAL A 179 -11.21 -8.31 1.91
N VAL A 180 -10.43 -8.73 2.90
CA VAL A 180 -10.73 -8.46 4.31
C VAL A 180 -10.70 -6.95 4.50
N PRO A 181 -11.82 -6.32 4.91
CA PRO A 181 -11.96 -4.89 4.88
C PRO A 181 -11.39 -4.19 6.13
N GLU A 182 -11.14 -2.91 5.99
CA GLU A 182 -10.93 -1.98 7.09
C GLU A 182 -11.94 -0.83 7.03
N CYS A 183 -11.80 0.06 6.04
CA CYS A 183 -12.63 1.23 5.86
C CYS A 183 -13.14 1.33 4.43
N GLU A 184 -14.44 1.24 4.21
CA GLU A 184 -15.02 1.26 2.87
C GLU A 184 -14.72 2.55 2.09
N HIS A 185 -14.36 3.63 2.77
CA HIS A 185 -14.09 4.94 2.18
C HIS A 185 -12.64 5.13 1.73
N GLN A 186 -11.71 4.28 2.22
CA GLN A 186 -10.27 4.42 1.97
C GLN A 186 -9.64 3.18 1.35
N ASP A 187 -10.19 1.98 1.62
CA ASP A 187 -9.63 0.72 1.14
C ASP A 187 -9.46 0.68 -0.37
N THR A 188 -8.29 0.25 -0.81
CA THR A 188 -8.00 -0.02 -2.22
C THR A 188 -6.99 -1.16 -2.36
N VAL A 189 -7.02 -1.87 -3.50
CA VAL A 189 -5.99 -2.87 -3.84
C VAL A 189 -4.97 -2.21 -4.74
N GLY A 190 -3.72 -2.16 -4.27
CA GLY A 190 -2.60 -1.60 -4.99
C GLY A 190 -1.63 -2.66 -5.52
N THR A 191 -0.69 -2.21 -6.33
CA THR A 191 0.26 -3.08 -7.03
C THR A 191 1.70 -2.73 -6.70
N PHE A 192 2.53 -3.78 -6.58
CA PHE A 192 3.98 -3.67 -6.40
C PHE A 192 4.72 -4.24 -7.60
N GLY A 193 5.72 -3.52 -8.08
CA GLY A 193 6.64 -3.96 -9.11
C GLY A 193 8.05 -3.44 -8.87
N ARG A 194 9.05 -4.06 -9.46
CA ARG A 194 10.42 -3.51 -9.41
C ARG A 194 10.59 -2.29 -10.29
N THR A 195 9.73 -2.13 -11.27
CA THR A 195 9.68 -0.98 -12.18
C THR A 195 8.27 -0.43 -12.27
N VAL A 196 8.13 0.81 -12.71
CA VAL A 196 6.82 1.40 -13.00
C VAL A 196 6.04 0.54 -14.01
N ARG A 197 6.75 -0.02 -14.99
CA ARG A 197 6.16 -0.92 -16.00
C ARG A 197 5.56 -2.17 -15.37
N ASP A 198 6.27 -2.83 -14.45
CA ASP A 198 5.79 -4.07 -13.81
C ASP A 198 4.53 -3.80 -12.98
N ALA A 199 4.55 -2.74 -12.15
CA ALA A 199 3.40 -2.33 -11.34
C ALA A 199 2.21 -1.93 -12.20
N THR A 200 2.45 -1.24 -13.33
CA THR A 200 1.39 -0.81 -14.26
C THR A 200 0.75 -2.00 -14.99
N TYR A 201 1.51 -3.00 -15.42
CA TYR A 201 0.93 -4.20 -16.03
C TYR A 201 0.05 -4.98 -15.04
N ALA A 202 0.44 -4.99 -13.75
CA ALA A 202 -0.39 -5.58 -12.71
C ALA A 202 -1.69 -4.76 -12.54
N LEU A 203 -1.61 -3.43 -12.50
CA LEU A 203 -2.78 -2.54 -12.42
C LEU A 203 -3.73 -2.74 -13.61
N ASP A 204 -3.19 -2.81 -14.82
CA ASP A 204 -3.97 -3.05 -16.04
C ASP A 204 -4.76 -4.36 -16.01
N ALA A 205 -4.25 -5.35 -15.32
CA ALA A 205 -4.94 -6.62 -15.20
C ALA A 205 -6.08 -6.59 -14.19
N ILE A 206 -6.04 -5.74 -13.16
CA ILE A 206 -6.94 -5.83 -12.00
C ILE A 206 -8.01 -4.73 -11.94
N TYR A 207 -7.84 -3.60 -12.65
CA TYR A 207 -8.87 -2.56 -12.66
C TYR A 207 -10.11 -3.01 -13.44
N GLY A 208 -11.26 -2.45 -13.10
CA GLY A 208 -12.51 -2.72 -13.79
C GLY A 208 -13.72 -2.68 -12.85
N VAL A 209 -14.89 -2.51 -13.44
CA VAL A 209 -16.16 -2.47 -12.70
C VAL A 209 -16.52 -3.86 -12.18
N ASP A 210 -16.78 -3.94 -10.88
CA ASP A 210 -17.32 -5.12 -10.19
C ASP A 210 -18.67 -4.77 -9.57
N PRO A 211 -19.79 -5.39 -9.98
CA PRO A 211 -21.11 -5.09 -9.43
C PRO A 211 -21.26 -5.41 -7.93
N ARG A 212 -20.29 -6.12 -7.32
CA ARG A 212 -20.25 -6.41 -5.88
C ARG A 212 -19.55 -5.32 -5.06
N ASP A 213 -18.86 -4.39 -5.72
CA ASP A 213 -18.23 -3.23 -5.12
C ASP A 213 -18.72 -1.97 -5.85
N ASN A 214 -19.70 -1.29 -5.27
CA ASN A 214 -20.33 -0.11 -5.84
C ASN A 214 -19.38 1.08 -6.04
N TYR A 215 -18.26 1.12 -5.31
CA TYR A 215 -17.21 2.13 -5.51
C TYR A 215 -16.53 2.02 -6.88
N THR A 216 -16.66 0.87 -7.55
CA THR A 216 -16.09 0.69 -8.90
C THR A 216 -16.97 1.28 -10.02
N LEU A 217 -18.23 1.61 -9.74
CA LEU A 217 -19.18 2.12 -10.75
C LEU A 217 -18.72 3.43 -11.42
N PRO A 218 -18.07 4.40 -10.70
CA PRO A 218 -17.59 5.63 -11.31
C PRO A 218 -16.43 5.46 -12.30
N GLN A 219 -15.95 4.27 -12.58
CA GLN A 219 -14.92 4.03 -13.60
C GLN A 219 -15.38 4.35 -15.01
N ASP A 220 -16.69 4.28 -15.27
CA ASP A 220 -17.24 4.62 -16.58
C ASP A 220 -16.97 6.10 -16.92
N GLY A 221 -16.28 6.32 -18.04
CA GLY A 221 -15.83 7.64 -18.46
C GLY A 221 -14.54 8.15 -17.80
N ASN A 222 -14.08 7.54 -16.70
CA ASN A 222 -12.89 7.97 -15.96
C ASN A 222 -11.66 7.07 -16.18
N THR A 223 -11.83 5.91 -16.82
CA THR A 223 -10.72 4.98 -17.06
C THR A 223 -10.35 4.89 -18.53
N PRO A 224 -9.06 4.70 -18.86
CA PRO A 224 -8.63 4.62 -20.24
C PRO A 224 -9.05 3.29 -20.89
N SER A 225 -9.62 3.35 -22.08
CA SER A 225 -10.08 2.17 -22.83
C SER A 225 -8.96 1.19 -23.22
N ALA A 226 -7.70 1.65 -23.29
CA ALA A 226 -6.54 0.87 -23.72
C ALA A 226 -5.57 0.58 -22.57
N GLY A 227 -6.01 0.68 -21.30
CA GLY A 227 -5.21 0.47 -20.13
C GLY A 227 -4.22 1.60 -19.82
N TYR A 228 -3.54 1.46 -18.69
CA TYR A 228 -2.57 2.44 -18.17
C TYR A 228 -1.17 2.26 -18.76
N ALA A 229 -0.81 1.08 -19.26
CA ALA A 229 0.49 0.83 -19.88
C ALA A 229 0.77 1.72 -21.10
N LYS A 230 -0.26 2.25 -21.75
CA LYS A 230 -0.10 3.23 -22.86
C LYS A 230 0.52 4.57 -22.42
N PHE A 231 0.49 4.88 -21.12
CA PHE A 231 1.08 6.09 -20.57
C PHE A 231 2.55 5.92 -20.18
N LEU A 232 3.08 4.68 -20.18
CA LEU A 232 4.51 4.44 -19.95
C LEU A 232 5.34 5.25 -20.95
N SER A 233 6.31 5.99 -20.43
CA SER A 233 7.10 6.94 -21.21
C SER A 233 8.57 6.94 -20.75
N ASP A 234 9.42 7.58 -21.52
CA ASP A 234 10.81 7.82 -21.19
C ASP A 234 11.03 9.27 -20.71
N LYS A 235 12.25 9.58 -20.30
CA LYS A 235 12.64 10.91 -19.77
C LYS A 235 12.36 12.09 -20.71
N THR A 236 12.19 11.86 -22.02
CA THR A 236 11.92 12.95 -22.97
C THR A 236 10.53 13.56 -22.74
N SER A 237 9.62 12.81 -22.13
CA SER A 237 8.27 13.28 -21.78
C SER A 237 8.25 14.25 -20.59
N LEU A 238 9.37 14.42 -19.85
CA LEU A 238 9.49 15.44 -18.79
C LEU A 238 9.60 16.86 -19.34
N LYS A 239 9.93 17.02 -20.62
CA LYS A 239 10.02 18.35 -21.22
C LYS A 239 8.68 19.07 -21.20
N GLY A 240 8.64 20.20 -20.50
CA GLY A 240 7.44 21.05 -20.36
C GLY A 240 6.42 20.53 -19.33
N VAL A 241 6.77 19.48 -18.58
CA VAL A 241 6.00 19.06 -17.39
C VAL A 241 6.23 20.08 -16.28
N VAL A 242 5.21 20.34 -15.47
CA VAL A 242 5.27 21.27 -14.34
C VAL A 242 4.82 20.54 -13.08
N PHE A 243 5.74 20.27 -12.16
CA PHE A 243 5.44 19.67 -10.88
C PHE A 243 5.37 20.69 -9.75
N GLY A 244 4.52 20.43 -8.76
CA GLY A 244 4.48 21.17 -7.51
C GLY A 244 5.28 20.46 -6.42
N VAL A 245 5.81 21.25 -5.50
CA VAL A 245 6.48 20.76 -4.28
C VAL A 245 5.84 21.43 -3.08
N PRO A 246 5.02 20.72 -2.30
CA PRO A 246 4.41 21.21 -1.06
C PRO A 246 5.43 21.16 0.07
N TRP A 247 6.32 22.16 0.08
CA TRP A 247 7.51 22.16 0.94
C TRP A 247 7.16 22.16 2.42
N LYS A 248 6.29 23.09 2.84
CA LYS A 248 5.91 23.26 4.27
C LYS A 248 5.00 22.12 4.74
N SER A 249 4.19 21.60 3.82
CA SER A 249 3.24 20.52 4.16
C SER A 249 3.97 19.22 4.46
N PHE A 250 5.07 18.91 3.72
CA PHE A 250 5.72 17.60 3.79
C PHE A 250 7.25 17.68 3.89
N TRP A 251 7.93 18.36 2.99
CA TRP A 251 9.37 18.27 2.82
C TRP A 251 10.18 18.69 4.05
N VAL A 252 9.69 19.64 4.82
CA VAL A 252 10.35 20.11 6.06
C VAL A 252 10.46 19.02 7.13
N TYR A 253 9.67 17.96 7.04
CA TYR A 253 9.63 16.84 7.98
C TYR A 253 10.52 15.66 7.57
N ALA A 254 11.00 15.61 6.33
CA ALA A 254 12.00 14.66 5.90
C ALA A 254 13.35 14.95 6.60
N ASP A 255 14.14 13.92 6.87
CA ASP A 255 15.47 14.14 7.46
C ASP A 255 16.43 14.83 6.48
N ALA A 256 17.55 15.33 7.00
CA ALA A 256 18.48 16.15 6.22
C ALA A 256 19.12 15.39 5.05
N GLU A 257 19.47 14.11 5.22
CA GLU A 257 20.04 13.28 4.15
C GLU A 257 19.02 13.04 3.05
N GLN A 258 17.79 12.75 3.43
CA GLN A 258 16.70 12.54 2.50
C GLN A 258 16.37 13.82 1.73
N GLN A 259 16.29 14.99 2.41
CA GLN A 259 16.08 16.26 1.74
C GLN A 259 17.16 16.55 0.71
N GLU A 260 18.43 16.32 1.02
CA GLU A 260 19.57 16.53 0.10
C GLU A 260 19.45 15.63 -1.14
N ILE A 261 19.19 14.34 -0.95
CA ILE A 261 19.07 13.37 -2.04
C ILE A 261 17.85 13.71 -2.92
N LEU A 262 16.70 13.95 -2.32
CA LEU A 262 15.48 14.30 -3.05
C LEU A 262 15.61 15.64 -3.79
N ALA A 263 16.26 16.65 -3.21
CA ALA A 263 16.56 17.90 -3.90
C ALA A 263 17.43 17.67 -5.15
N SER A 264 18.43 16.79 -5.05
CA SER A 264 19.25 16.43 -6.22
C SER A 264 18.42 15.74 -7.33
N ILE A 265 17.40 14.97 -6.96
CA ILE A 265 16.46 14.37 -7.94
C ILE A 265 15.60 15.47 -8.59
N LEU A 266 15.14 16.46 -7.83
CA LEU A 266 14.40 17.61 -8.39
C LEU A 266 15.26 18.38 -9.42
N GLU A 267 16.55 18.63 -9.10
CA GLU A 267 17.49 19.25 -10.04
C GLU A 267 17.67 18.39 -11.30
N LEU A 268 17.75 17.06 -11.15
CA LEU A 268 17.84 16.15 -12.28
C LEU A 268 16.59 16.23 -13.17
N ILE A 269 15.39 16.25 -12.56
CA ILE A 269 14.10 16.40 -13.26
C ILE A 269 14.05 17.74 -14.01
N GLN A 270 14.51 18.83 -13.40
CA GLN A 270 14.60 20.14 -14.06
C GLN A 270 15.59 20.11 -15.23
N SER A 271 16.72 19.42 -15.11
CA SER A 271 17.69 19.28 -16.20
C SER A 271 17.13 18.55 -17.42
N ALA A 272 16.11 17.72 -17.25
CA ALA A 272 15.37 17.05 -18.30
C ALA A 272 14.28 17.93 -18.96
N GLY A 273 14.13 19.18 -18.49
CA GLY A 273 13.23 20.18 -19.07
C GLY A 273 11.88 20.33 -18.39
N ALA A 274 11.70 19.71 -17.22
CA ALA A 274 10.55 19.98 -16.37
C ALA A 274 10.73 21.28 -15.58
N THR A 275 9.63 21.82 -15.07
CA THR A 275 9.61 22.96 -14.15
C THR A 275 9.14 22.51 -12.77
N ILE A 276 9.77 22.97 -11.72
CA ILE A 276 9.34 22.75 -10.33
C ILE A 276 8.78 24.06 -9.78
N VAL A 277 7.56 24.04 -9.29
CA VAL A 277 6.91 25.13 -8.57
C VAL A 277 6.97 24.80 -7.08
N ASN A 278 7.72 25.56 -6.33
CA ASN A 278 7.89 25.36 -4.89
C ASN A 278 6.72 25.97 -4.10
N GLU A 279 6.54 25.52 -2.87
CA GLU A 279 5.51 26.04 -1.95
C GLU A 279 4.07 25.91 -2.49
N THR A 280 3.79 24.82 -3.19
CA THR A 280 2.42 24.49 -3.61
C THR A 280 1.73 23.70 -2.49
N GLU A 281 1.45 24.38 -1.38
CA GLU A 281 1.04 23.75 -0.13
C GLU A 281 -0.35 23.12 -0.20
N ILE A 282 -0.53 22.04 0.55
CA ILE A 282 -1.86 21.48 0.80
C ILE A 282 -2.64 22.45 1.69
N LEU A 283 -3.84 22.83 1.27
CA LEU A 283 -4.68 23.73 2.06
C LEU A 283 -5.03 23.06 3.39
N ASP A 284 -4.94 23.82 4.48
CA ASP A 284 -5.29 23.39 5.84
C ASP A 284 -4.46 22.20 6.39
N TYR A 285 -3.32 21.84 5.78
CA TYR A 285 -2.55 20.64 6.13
C TYR A 285 -2.26 20.51 7.65
N GLU A 286 -2.04 21.61 8.35
CA GLU A 286 -1.75 21.61 9.81
C GLU A 286 -2.92 21.09 10.66
N THR A 287 -4.14 21.10 10.13
CA THR A 287 -5.33 20.60 10.81
C THR A 287 -5.71 19.19 10.38
N LEU A 288 -5.27 18.77 9.20
CA LEU A 288 -5.63 17.48 8.60
C LEU A 288 -4.86 16.32 9.21
N VAL A 289 -3.56 16.51 9.41
CA VAL A 289 -2.63 15.45 9.83
C VAL A 289 -1.64 15.97 10.88
N SER A 290 -1.07 15.06 11.66
CA SER A 290 -0.05 15.40 12.64
C SER A 290 1.27 15.80 11.97
N LYS A 291 1.89 16.88 12.43
CA LYS A 291 3.26 17.25 12.02
C LYS A 291 4.34 16.30 12.54
N ASP A 292 4.03 15.52 13.56
CA ASP A 292 4.98 14.64 14.26
C ASP A 292 5.04 13.22 13.63
N GLY A 293 4.33 12.99 12.53
CA GLY A 293 4.27 11.75 11.78
C GLY A 293 2.84 11.23 11.63
N TRP A 294 2.73 10.00 11.14
CA TRP A 294 1.45 9.36 10.92
C TRP A 294 0.69 9.14 12.25
N ASP A 295 -0.54 9.59 12.29
CA ASP A 295 -1.46 9.45 13.43
C ASP A 295 -2.91 9.51 12.92
N TRP A 296 -3.54 8.37 12.74
CA TRP A 296 -4.94 8.33 12.32
C TRP A 296 -5.92 8.81 13.41
N ASP A 297 -5.45 8.89 14.66
CA ASP A 297 -6.23 9.37 15.82
C ASP A 297 -6.01 10.87 16.10
N TRP A 298 -5.36 11.58 15.20
CA TRP A 298 -4.98 12.98 15.33
C TRP A 298 -6.13 13.92 15.72
N GLY A 299 -7.34 13.67 15.21
CA GLY A 299 -8.53 14.42 15.61
C GLY A 299 -8.94 14.12 17.04
N THR A 300 -9.07 12.84 17.40
CA THR A 300 -9.55 12.38 18.71
C THR A 300 -8.60 12.80 19.84
N THR A 301 -7.29 12.71 19.61
CA THR A 301 -6.26 13.13 20.59
C THR A 301 -6.29 14.63 20.90
N ARG A 302 -6.98 15.43 20.07
CA ARG A 302 -7.19 16.88 20.23
C ARG A 302 -8.63 17.23 20.65
N ASP A 303 -9.41 16.27 21.15
CA ASP A 303 -10.84 16.44 21.49
C ASP A 303 -11.72 16.82 20.27
N ARG A 304 -11.33 16.38 19.06
CA ARG A 304 -12.00 16.66 17.78
C ARG A 304 -12.37 15.38 17.04
N SER A 305 -13.09 14.49 17.70
CA SER A 305 -13.51 13.22 17.10
C SER A 305 -14.29 13.39 15.79
N ASN A 306 -14.93 14.52 15.58
CA ASN A 306 -15.61 14.89 14.34
C ASN A 306 -14.65 15.38 13.22
N GLU A 307 -13.35 15.39 13.47
CA GLU A 307 -12.27 15.69 12.49
C GLU A 307 -11.25 14.54 12.42
N SER A 308 -11.57 13.36 13.01
CA SER A 308 -10.63 12.24 13.12
C SER A 308 -10.91 11.14 12.10
N GLU A 309 -9.87 10.72 11.39
CA GLU A 309 -9.87 9.54 10.55
C GLU A 309 -10.26 8.28 11.33
N TYR A 310 -9.69 8.11 12.55
CA TYR A 310 -9.95 6.97 13.41
C TYR A 310 -11.43 6.80 13.76
N THR A 311 -12.17 7.91 13.91
CA THR A 311 -13.62 7.87 14.12
C THR A 311 -14.36 7.18 12.97
N VAL A 312 -13.90 7.42 11.75
CA VAL A 312 -14.49 6.78 10.54
C VAL A 312 -14.06 5.32 10.46
N VAL A 313 -12.76 5.06 10.56
CA VAL A 313 -12.18 3.72 10.41
C VAL A 313 -12.74 2.75 11.44
N ALA A 314 -12.84 3.16 12.72
CA ALA A 314 -13.34 2.30 13.80
C ALA A 314 -14.79 1.88 13.57
N VAL A 315 -15.66 2.78 13.10
CA VAL A 315 -17.08 2.47 12.81
C VAL A 315 -17.22 1.62 11.57
N ASP A 316 -16.46 1.94 10.52
CA ASP A 316 -16.53 1.19 9.27
C ASP A 316 -15.95 -0.20 9.43
N PHE A 317 -14.85 -0.38 10.16
CA PHE A 317 -14.28 -1.70 10.42
C PHE A 317 -15.30 -2.62 11.08
N TYR A 318 -16.00 -2.15 12.14
CA TYR A 318 -17.04 -2.94 12.80
C TYR A 318 -18.09 -3.46 11.81
N ASN A 319 -18.64 -2.58 10.98
CA ASN A 319 -19.69 -2.94 10.04
C ASN A 319 -19.17 -3.82 8.89
N ASN A 320 -18.00 -3.50 8.37
CA ASN A 320 -17.46 -4.15 7.18
C ASN A 320 -16.93 -5.55 7.49
N ILE A 321 -16.29 -5.75 8.67
CA ILE A 321 -15.76 -7.07 9.03
C ILE A 321 -16.89 -8.09 9.26
N GLU A 322 -17.99 -7.68 9.86
CA GLU A 322 -19.16 -8.55 10.07
C GLU A 322 -19.73 -9.01 8.71
N SER A 323 -19.85 -8.08 7.75
CA SER A 323 -20.27 -8.41 6.39
C SER A 323 -19.35 -9.42 5.73
N TYR A 324 -18.03 -9.24 5.83
CA TYR A 324 -17.04 -10.17 5.27
C TYR A 324 -17.14 -11.57 5.92
N LEU A 325 -17.17 -11.62 7.26
CA LEU A 325 -17.24 -12.88 8.01
C LEU A 325 -18.52 -13.67 7.71
N SER A 326 -19.62 -12.98 7.42
CA SER A 326 -20.90 -13.62 7.08
C SER A 326 -20.83 -14.47 5.81
N GLU A 327 -19.96 -14.14 4.86
CA GLU A 327 -19.75 -14.88 3.61
C GLU A 327 -18.86 -16.14 3.78
N LEU A 328 -18.09 -16.24 4.86
CA LEU A 328 -17.15 -17.33 5.05
C LEU A 328 -17.86 -18.64 5.42
N ASN A 329 -17.31 -19.75 4.95
CA ASN A 329 -17.70 -21.10 5.35
C ASN A 329 -16.64 -21.73 6.26
N ASN A 330 -17.01 -22.81 6.95
CA ASN A 330 -16.11 -23.60 7.80
C ASN A 330 -15.39 -22.78 8.88
N THR A 331 -16.07 -21.81 9.48
CA THR A 331 -15.58 -21.04 10.62
C THR A 331 -16.73 -20.67 11.55
N SER A 332 -16.43 -20.50 12.83
CA SER A 332 -17.35 -19.94 13.83
C SER A 332 -17.26 -18.42 13.97
N MET A 333 -16.25 -17.80 13.37
CA MET A 333 -16.09 -16.35 13.39
C MET A 333 -17.17 -15.69 12.54
N ARG A 334 -18.03 -14.88 13.16
CA ARG A 334 -19.15 -14.18 12.50
C ARG A 334 -19.17 -12.69 12.80
N THR A 335 -18.60 -12.30 13.93
CA THR A 335 -18.58 -10.91 14.42
C THR A 335 -17.18 -10.53 14.88
N LEU A 336 -16.95 -9.24 15.10
CA LEU A 336 -15.70 -8.76 15.68
C LEU A 336 -15.54 -9.26 17.14
N GLU A 337 -16.64 -9.41 17.86
CA GLU A 337 -16.66 -10.00 19.21
C GLU A 337 -16.10 -11.42 19.24
N ASP A 338 -16.43 -12.23 18.22
CA ASP A 338 -15.89 -13.60 18.11
C ASP A 338 -14.37 -13.59 17.97
N ILE A 339 -13.85 -12.66 17.15
CA ILE A 339 -12.40 -12.50 16.93
C ILE A 339 -11.71 -12.02 18.21
N VAL A 340 -12.25 -10.99 18.85
CA VAL A 340 -11.72 -10.46 20.12
C VAL A 340 -11.69 -11.54 21.20
N LYS A 341 -12.76 -12.33 21.31
CA LYS A 341 -12.84 -13.46 22.23
C LYS A 341 -11.80 -14.53 21.89
N PHE A 342 -11.66 -14.88 20.60
CA PHE A 342 -10.66 -15.85 20.15
C PHE A 342 -9.26 -15.42 20.57
N ASN A 343 -8.90 -14.14 20.37
CA ASN A 343 -7.59 -13.61 20.73
C ASN A 343 -7.32 -13.71 22.25
N TYR A 344 -8.33 -13.43 23.12
CA TYR A 344 -8.19 -13.62 24.56
C TYR A 344 -8.04 -15.09 24.98
N GLU A 345 -8.76 -16.00 24.31
CA GLU A 345 -8.70 -17.44 24.61
C GLU A 345 -7.44 -18.11 24.08
N ASN A 346 -6.73 -17.46 23.14
CA ASN A 346 -5.55 -17.99 22.44
C ASN A 346 -4.35 -17.04 22.50
N ASP A 347 -4.19 -16.29 23.58
CA ASP A 347 -3.15 -15.26 23.70
C ASP A 347 -1.73 -15.75 23.42
N GLY A 348 -1.43 -16.99 23.74
CA GLY A 348 -0.14 -17.63 23.47
C GLY A 348 0.16 -17.83 21.98
N THR A 349 -0.85 -18.08 21.14
CA THR A 349 -0.68 -18.22 19.69
C THR A 349 -0.92 -16.92 18.95
N GLU A 350 -1.78 -16.06 19.48
CA GLU A 350 -2.11 -14.73 18.91
C GLU A 350 -1.12 -13.63 19.32
N GLY A 351 0.07 -13.97 19.82
CA GLY A 351 1.10 -13.00 20.14
C GLY A 351 1.06 -12.42 21.56
N GLY A 352 0.17 -12.94 22.39
CA GLY A 352 0.03 -12.57 23.79
C GLY A 352 -0.81 -11.33 24.04
N TYR A 353 -1.35 -11.22 25.24
CA TYR A 353 -2.11 -10.08 25.75
C TYR A 353 -2.07 -10.00 27.28
N PRO A 354 -2.17 -8.80 27.82
CA PRO A 354 -1.45 -7.61 27.42
C PRO A 354 0.03 -7.86 27.67
N TYR A 355 0.92 -7.28 26.89
CA TYR A 355 2.31 -7.34 27.25
C TYR A 355 2.53 -6.55 28.52
N PRO A 356 2.94 -7.18 29.61
CA PRO A 356 3.44 -6.45 30.75
C PRO A 356 4.71 -5.71 30.33
N ASP A 357 4.99 -4.60 30.96
CA ASP A 357 6.14 -3.72 30.76
C ASP A 357 7.53 -4.40 31.00
N GLU A 358 7.58 -5.72 31.01
CA GLU A 358 8.75 -6.51 31.38
C GLU A 358 9.45 -7.13 30.14
N GLY A 359 10.21 -6.31 29.42
CA GLY A 359 11.39 -6.80 28.67
C GLY A 359 11.18 -7.73 27.49
N GLY A 360 9.97 -8.01 27.04
CA GLY A 360 9.69 -8.69 25.78
C GLY A 360 9.63 -7.68 24.61
N ILE A 361 9.84 -8.15 23.38
CA ILE A 361 9.52 -7.34 22.20
C ILE A 361 8.05 -7.61 21.90
N PRO A 362 7.13 -6.67 22.22
CA PRO A 362 5.72 -6.90 22.05
C PRO A 362 5.35 -6.75 20.57
N ALA A 363 4.86 -7.84 19.98
CA ALA A 363 4.31 -7.79 18.64
C ALA A 363 3.10 -6.85 18.57
N PHE A 364 2.31 -6.84 19.65
CA PHE A 364 1.12 -5.97 19.82
C PHE A 364 1.18 -5.30 21.18
N ALA A 365 1.92 -4.19 21.28
CA ALA A 365 2.21 -3.53 22.57
C ALA A 365 0.97 -2.95 23.26
N SER A 366 -0.09 -2.63 22.53
CA SER A 366 -1.40 -2.23 23.08
C SER A 366 -2.46 -3.35 23.00
N GLY A 367 -2.05 -4.59 22.72
CA GLY A 367 -2.92 -5.78 22.69
C GLY A 367 -3.85 -5.78 21.49
N GLN A 368 -5.12 -5.48 21.68
CA GLN A 368 -6.11 -5.39 20.61
C GLN A 368 -7.02 -4.15 20.81
N ASP A 369 -6.39 -3.04 21.19
CA ASP A 369 -7.09 -1.79 21.48
C ASP A 369 -7.84 -1.22 20.26
N GLY A 370 -7.33 -1.42 19.04
CA GLY A 370 -8.02 -1.06 17.80
C GLY A 370 -9.35 -1.80 17.64
N PHE A 371 -9.36 -3.11 17.87
CA PHE A 371 -10.59 -3.92 17.87
C PHE A 371 -11.57 -3.48 18.97
N LEU A 372 -11.05 -3.24 20.17
CA LEU A 372 -11.89 -2.79 21.29
C LEU A 372 -12.51 -1.41 21.04
N ALA A 373 -11.75 -0.51 20.41
CA ALA A 373 -12.28 0.79 20.00
C ALA A 373 -13.40 0.64 18.96
N SER A 374 -13.22 -0.24 17.97
CA SER A 374 -14.25 -0.55 16.97
C SER A 374 -15.50 -1.17 17.60
N LEU A 375 -15.34 -2.12 18.51
CA LEU A 375 -16.46 -2.69 19.29
C LEU A 375 -17.23 -1.63 20.06
N ALA A 376 -16.52 -0.69 20.69
CA ALA A 376 -17.14 0.40 21.47
C ALA A 376 -18.04 1.31 20.62
N THR A 377 -17.84 1.37 19.31
CA THR A 377 -18.70 2.15 18.40
C THR A 377 -20.07 1.51 18.17
N GLY A 378 -20.17 0.17 18.34
CA GLY A 378 -21.34 -0.62 17.96
C GLY A 378 -21.76 -0.42 16.49
N GLY A 379 -20.84 0.01 15.64
CA GLY A 379 -21.09 0.28 14.21
C GLY A 379 -22.03 1.46 13.94
N ILE A 380 -22.26 2.34 14.93
CA ILE A 380 -23.25 3.41 14.84
C ILE A 380 -22.68 4.60 14.05
N ARG A 381 -23.20 4.82 12.86
CA ARG A 381 -22.91 5.99 12.02
C ARG A 381 -23.71 7.19 12.50
N ASN A 382 -23.29 7.76 13.63
CA ASN A 382 -23.91 8.94 14.25
C ASN A 382 -23.45 10.26 13.59
N GLU A 383 -23.86 11.41 14.14
CA GLU A 383 -23.51 12.73 13.61
C GLU A 383 -21.98 12.95 13.60
N THR A 384 -21.27 12.53 14.66
CA THR A 384 -19.81 12.66 14.75
C THR A 384 -19.10 11.89 13.63
N TYR A 385 -19.56 10.68 13.34
CA TYR A 385 -19.05 9.89 12.21
C TYR A 385 -19.21 10.62 10.87
N TRP A 386 -20.41 11.14 10.57
CA TRP A 386 -20.66 11.83 9.31
C TRP A 386 -19.88 13.14 9.18
N GLN A 387 -19.70 13.86 10.30
CA GLN A 387 -18.86 15.05 10.32
C GLN A 387 -17.40 14.69 10.08
N ALA A 388 -16.87 13.65 10.74
CA ALA A 388 -15.50 13.18 10.54
C ALA A 388 -15.25 12.74 9.08
N LEU A 389 -16.16 11.94 8.52
CA LEU A 389 -16.05 11.51 7.13
C LEU A 389 -16.06 12.69 6.15
N SER A 390 -16.99 13.63 6.35
CA SER A 390 -17.09 14.84 5.53
C SER A 390 -15.85 15.73 5.66
N PHE A 391 -15.30 15.85 6.87
CA PHE A 391 -14.08 16.60 7.13
C PHE A 391 -12.88 15.94 6.44
N CYS A 392 -12.61 14.66 6.72
CA CYS A 392 -11.47 13.94 6.17
C CYS A 392 -11.50 13.95 4.64
N GLN A 393 -12.58 13.50 4.01
CA GLN A 393 -12.67 13.46 2.56
C GLN A 393 -12.71 14.85 1.92
N GLY A 394 -13.53 15.74 2.44
CA GLY A 394 -13.71 17.07 1.85
C GLY A 394 -12.44 17.91 1.92
N LYS A 395 -11.86 18.03 3.11
CA LYS A 395 -10.68 18.87 3.32
C LYS A 395 -9.43 18.34 2.64
N THR A 396 -9.22 17.03 2.62
CA THR A 396 -8.03 16.45 1.96
C THR A 396 -8.12 16.56 0.44
N ARG A 397 -9.31 16.34 -0.14
CA ARG A 397 -9.56 16.56 -1.58
C ARG A 397 -9.36 18.03 -1.97
N ASP A 398 -10.00 18.94 -1.24
CA ASP A 398 -9.84 20.38 -1.47
C ASP A 398 -8.37 20.79 -1.35
N GLY A 399 -7.65 20.24 -0.35
CA GLY A 399 -6.24 20.53 -0.12
C GLY A 399 -5.34 20.07 -1.28
N ILE A 400 -5.49 18.83 -1.74
CA ILE A 400 -4.72 18.29 -2.87
C ILE A 400 -5.07 19.04 -4.16
N ASP A 401 -6.36 19.24 -4.45
CA ASP A 401 -6.80 19.92 -5.67
C ASP A 401 -6.42 21.40 -5.68
N TRP A 402 -6.35 22.06 -4.52
CA TRP A 402 -5.80 23.40 -4.37
C TRP A 402 -4.30 23.43 -4.72
N ALA A 403 -3.51 22.53 -4.13
CA ALA A 403 -2.09 22.43 -4.40
C ALA A 403 -1.80 22.12 -5.88
N LEU A 404 -2.59 21.23 -6.51
CA LEU A 404 -2.49 20.92 -7.94
C LEU A 404 -2.84 22.10 -8.85
N LYS A 405 -3.61 23.07 -8.37
CA LYS A 405 -3.88 24.35 -9.08
C LYS A 405 -2.80 25.40 -8.83
N GLY A 406 -1.71 25.03 -8.15
CA GLY A 406 -0.59 25.92 -7.83
C GLY A 406 -0.63 26.47 -6.41
N GLY A 407 -1.72 26.27 -5.68
CA GLY A 407 -1.90 26.93 -4.37
C GLY A 407 -1.89 28.44 -4.53
N ASP A 408 -1.00 29.10 -3.79
CA ASP A 408 -0.75 30.55 -3.88
C ASP A 408 0.30 30.93 -4.95
N GLN A 409 0.78 29.96 -5.76
CA GLN A 409 1.84 30.14 -6.74
C GLN A 409 1.28 30.23 -8.17
N ASP A 410 1.94 31.00 -9.01
CA ASP A 410 1.65 31.03 -10.44
C ASP A 410 2.21 29.78 -11.13
N ILE A 411 1.38 29.13 -11.96
CA ILE A 411 1.82 27.99 -12.78
C ILE A 411 2.45 28.52 -14.08
N PRO A 412 3.75 28.25 -14.34
CA PRO A 412 4.43 28.68 -15.56
C PRO A 412 3.78 28.12 -16.83
N GLY A 413 3.87 28.87 -17.93
CA GLY A 413 3.38 28.44 -19.24
C GLY A 413 1.86 28.54 -19.43
N GLY A 414 1.14 29.12 -18.48
CA GLY A 414 -0.32 29.29 -18.57
C GLY A 414 -1.11 27.99 -18.42
N LYS A 415 -0.54 26.95 -17.81
CA LYS A 415 -1.26 25.72 -17.49
C LYS A 415 -2.32 25.98 -16.43
N ALA A 416 -3.44 25.30 -16.51
CA ALA A 416 -4.54 25.42 -15.55
C ALA A 416 -4.25 24.62 -14.25
N LYS A 417 -3.36 23.62 -14.32
CA LYS A 417 -2.95 22.79 -13.18
C LYS A 417 -1.54 22.22 -13.37
N LEU A 418 -0.93 21.81 -12.28
CA LEU A 418 0.31 21.04 -12.23
C LEU A 418 0.11 19.61 -12.77
N ASP A 419 1.19 19.01 -13.26
CA ASP A 419 1.19 17.62 -13.74
C ASP A 419 1.35 16.60 -12.60
N GLY A 420 1.51 17.04 -11.35
CA GLY A 420 1.57 16.25 -10.13
C GLY A 420 2.28 16.98 -9.00
N LEU A 421 2.11 16.49 -7.77
CA LEU A 421 2.86 16.95 -6.59
C LEU A 421 3.96 15.94 -6.30
N LEU A 422 5.21 16.40 -6.23
CA LEU A 422 6.36 15.59 -5.83
C LEU A 422 6.51 15.66 -4.29
N VAL A 423 6.49 14.52 -3.64
CA VAL A 423 6.44 14.45 -2.18
C VAL A 423 7.34 13.35 -1.64
N PRO A 424 7.96 13.52 -0.45
CA PRO A 424 8.63 12.44 0.26
C PRO A 424 7.56 11.52 0.87
N PRO A 425 7.49 10.23 0.49
CA PRO A 425 6.40 9.35 0.96
C PRO A 425 6.54 8.87 2.40
N ASP A 426 7.75 8.85 2.96
CA ASP A 426 8.05 8.35 4.31
C ASP A 426 7.77 9.35 5.44
N VAL A 427 7.44 10.59 5.12
CA VAL A 427 6.78 11.46 6.10
C VAL A 427 5.31 11.06 6.17
N GLY A 428 4.90 10.46 7.29
CA GLY A 428 3.63 9.74 7.44
C GLY A 428 2.39 10.52 7.02
N GLN A 429 2.38 11.83 7.24
CA GLN A 429 1.26 12.67 6.81
C GLN A 429 1.07 12.74 5.29
N THR A 430 2.07 12.40 4.49
CA THR A 430 1.98 12.47 3.02
C THR A 430 0.99 11.46 2.47
N TYR A 431 1.10 10.18 2.82
CA TYR A 431 0.17 9.17 2.33
C TYR A 431 -1.17 9.25 3.06
N GLN A 432 -1.21 9.70 4.32
CA GLN A 432 -2.43 9.86 5.10
C GLN A 432 -3.42 10.83 4.42
N ILE A 433 -2.93 11.96 3.91
CA ILE A 433 -3.79 12.92 3.17
C ILE A 433 -4.37 12.28 1.90
N ALA A 434 -3.56 11.55 1.13
CA ALA A 434 -4.02 10.88 -0.07
C ALA A 434 -4.99 9.72 0.23
N ALA A 435 -4.79 9.02 1.37
CA ALA A 435 -5.67 7.96 1.84
C ALA A 435 -7.06 8.50 2.17
N GLN A 436 -7.16 9.52 3.02
CA GLN A 436 -8.42 10.17 3.40
C GLN A 436 -9.15 10.76 2.19
N ALA A 437 -8.42 11.33 1.22
CA ALA A 437 -8.98 11.83 -0.03
C ALA A 437 -9.53 10.71 -0.94
N GLY A 438 -9.02 9.49 -0.79
CA GLY A 438 -9.23 8.41 -1.74
C GLY A 438 -8.50 8.64 -3.08
N TYR A 439 -7.47 9.49 -3.10
CA TYR A 439 -6.73 9.91 -4.31
C TYR A 439 -5.51 9.03 -4.57
N PRO A 440 -5.05 8.93 -5.82
CA PRO A 440 -3.99 8.01 -6.20
C PRO A 440 -2.60 8.58 -5.91
N MET A 441 -1.68 7.66 -5.61
CA MET A 441 -0.24 7.93 -5.49
C MET A 441 0.59 6.82 -6.16
N ILE A 442 1.78 7.20 -6.61
CA ILE A 442 2.81 6.26 -7.05
C ILE A 442 4.13 6.64 -6.42
N THR A 443 4.91 5.66 -5.94
CA THR A 443 6.27 5.90 -5.46
C THR A 443 7.29 5.22 -6.36
N VAL A 444 8.45 5.88 -6.52
CA VAL A 444 9.62 5.33 -7.18
C VAL A 444 10.82 5.39 -6.24
N PRO A 445 11.76 4.44 -6.32
CA PRO A 445 12.97 4.47 -5.50
C PRO A 445 13.78 5.76 -5.69
N ALA A 446 14.23 6.36 -4.59
CA ALA A 446 14.99 7.61 -4.61
C ALA A 446 16.40 7.47 -4.00
N GLY A 447 16.52 6.86 -2.83
CA GLY A 447 17.79 6.76 -2.14
C GLY A 447 17.81 5.66 -1.08
N VAL A 448 18.89 5.66 -0.32
CA VAL A 448 19.11 4.74 0.81
C VAL A 448 19.80 5.54 1.91
N HIS A 449 19.27 5.50 3.12
CA HIS A 449 19.89 6.14 4.27
C HIS A 449 21.26 5.54 4.57
N SER A 450 22.25 6.39 4.82
CA SER A 450 23.64 5.96 5.06
C SER A 450 23.83 5.29 6.41
N ASN A 451 23.02 5.65 7.42
CA ASN A 451 23.12 5.16 8.78
C ASN A 451 22.69 3.70 8.93
N ASP A 452 21.55 3.31 8.36
CA ASP A 452 20.93 2.00 8.54
C ASP A 452 20.78 1.19 7.24
N GLY A 453 20.89 1.85 6.08
CA GLY A 453 20.76 1.24 4.76
C GLY A 453 19.33 1.01 4.33
N MET A 454 18.35 1.60 5.00
CA MET A 454 16.96 1.52 4.58
C MET A 454 16.68 2.43 3.39
N PRO A 455 15.94 1.96 2.40
CA PRO A 455 15.55 2.79 1.28
C PRO A 455 14.48 3.80 1.65
N PHE A 456 14.40 4.85 0.82
CA PHE A 456 13.28 5.77 0.75
C PHE A 456 12.94 6.10 -0.71
N GLY A 457 11.74 6.63 -0.93
CA GLY A 457 11.20 6.91 -2.25
C GLY A 457 11.04 8.40 -2.55
N LEU A 458 10.64 8.67 -3.78
CA LEU A 458 9.99 9.91 -4.21
C LEU A 458 8.60 9.52 -4.71
N ALA A 459 7.55 10.13 -4.18
CA ALA A 459 6.20 9.85 -4.64
C ALA A 459 5.62 11.00 -5.48
N ILE A 460 4.66 10.65 -6.31
CA ILE A 460 3.83 11.59 -7.05
C ILE A 460 2.40 11.42 -6.55
N MET A 461 1.78 12.53 -6.12
CA MET A 461 0.38 12.59 -5.70
C MET A 461 -0.44 13.29 -6.76
N GLN A 462 -1.67 12.81 -6.99
CA GLN A 462 -2.58 13.37 -7.99
C GLN A 462 -4.03 13.38 -7.51
N THR A 463 -4.90 14.05 -8.25
CA THR A 463 -6.35 14.01 -8.07
C THR A 463 -6.92 12.66 -8.53
N ALA A 464 -8.17 12.36 -8.15
CA ALA A 464 -8.84 11.12 -8.52
C ALA A 464 -8.80 10.85 -10.04
N TRP A 465 -8.65 9.57 -10.41
CA TRP A 465 -8.65 9.05 -11.78
C TRP A 465 -7.49 9.53 -12.66
N ALA A 466 -6.44 10.07 -12.06
CA ALA A 466 -5.24 10.56 -12.76
C ALA A 466 -4.07 9.56 -12.77
N GLU A 467 -4.33 8.26 -12.68
CA GLU A 467 -3.30 7.21 -12.71
C GLU A 467 -2.49 7.23 -14.02
N GLY A 468 -3.09 7.67 -15.12
CA GLY A 468 -2.36 7.82 -16.40
C GLY A 468 -1.22 8.83 -16.31
N GLU A 469 -1.47 9.98 -15.67
CA GLU A 469 -0.47 11.02 -15.41
C GLU A 469 0.60 10.54 -14.43
N LEU A 470 0.20 9.78 -13.39
CA LEU A 470 1.14 9.16 -12.45
C LEU A 470 2.09 8.20 -13.17
N VAL A 471 1.55 7.27 -13.97
CA VAL A 471 2.35 6.29 -14.72
C VAL A 471 3.31 6.98 -15.69
N ARG A 472 2.84 8.02 -16.41
CA ARG A 472 3.68 8.79 -17.34
C ARG A 472 4.85 9.44 -16.61
N SER A 473 4.55 10.19 -15.56
CA SER A 473 5.55 10.96 -14.82
C SER A 473 6.54 10.04 -14.09
N ALA A 474 6.03 9.02 -13.40
CA ALA A 474 6.87 8.09 -12.66
C ALA A 474 7.80 7.27 -13.59
N SER A 475 7.28 6.76 -14.72
CA SER A 475 8.12 6.02 -15.68
C SER A 475 9.18 6.90 -16.33
N ALA A 476 8.88 8.18 -16.59
CA ALA A 476 9.84 9.14 -17.11
C ALA A 476 10.94 9.47 -16.09
N ILE A 477 10.58 9.64 -14.80
CA ILE A 477 11.54 9.86 -13.70
C ILE A 477 12.39 8.61 -13.49
N GLU A 478 11.79 7.41 -13.49
CA GLU A 478 12.53 6.15 -13.40
C GLU A 478 13.55 6.01 -14.53
N ASP A 479 13.15 6.25 -15.79
CA ASP A 479 14.05 6.22 -16.95
C ASP A 479 15.16 7.26 -16.85
N LEU A 480 14.83 8.47 -16.40
CA LEU A 480 15.82 9.54 -16.19
C LEU A 480 16.89 9.11 -15.19
N GLN A 481 16.50 8.57 -14.04
CA GLN A 481 17.43 8.08 -13.02
C GLN A 481 18.29 6.92 -13.54
N GLN A 482 17.71 5.97 -14.28
CA GLN A 482 18.42 4.78 -14.75
C GLN A 482 19.38 5.08 -15.90
N THR A 483 19.07 6.05 -16.76
CA THR A 483 19.82 6.32 -17.99
C THR A 483 20.80 7.50 -17.88
N THR A 484 20.74 8.32 -16.82
CA THR A 484 21.66 9.42 -16.64
C THR A 484 23.04 8.91 -16.24
N HIS A 485 24.06 9.24 -17.05
CA HIS A 485 25.46 8.85 -16.81
C HIS A 485 25.98 9.55 -15.54
N GLY A 486 26.65 8.79 -14.67
CA GLY A 486 27.19 9.30 -13.42
C GLY A 486 26.17 9.58 -12.31
N TRP A 487 24.87 9.37 -12.56
CA TRP A 487 23.86 9.52 -11.54
C TRP A 487 24.03 8.46 -10.44
N GLN A 488 24.15 8.90 -9.19
CA GLN A 488 24.51 8.02 -8.06
C GLN A 488 23.31 7.37 -7.37
N TYR A 489 22.13 8.03 -7.39
CA TYR A 489 20.95 7.57 -6.65
C TYR A 489 20.04 6.67 -7.51
N LYS A 490 20.63 5.69 -8.17
CA LYS A 490 19.88 4.65 -8.87
C LYS A 490 19.25 3.69 -7.86
N ARG A 491 18.21 3.00 -8.29
CA ARG A 491 17.64 1.93 -7.47
C ARG A 491 18.72 0.99 -6.96
N THR A 492 18.85 0.91 -5.64
CA THR A 492 19.82 0.06 -4.97
C THR A 492 19.29 -1.37 -4.86
N LEU A 493 20.15 -2.35 -5.03
CA LEU A 493 19.80 -3.75 -4.77
C LEU A 493 19.81 -4.04 -3.26
N PRO A 494 19.00 -5.02 -2.79
CA PRO A 494 19.00 -5.44 -1.39
C PRO A 494 20.40 -5.75 -0.85
N GLN A 495 20.70 -5.23 0.32
CA GLN A 495 22.04 -5.30 0.91
C GLN A 495 22.18 -6.41 1.96
N TRP A 496 21.08 -6.95 2.47
CA TRP A 496 21.05 -8.03 3.47
C TRP A 496 21.89 -7.71 4.72
N ARG A 497 21.84 -6.47 5.17
CA ARG A 497 22.55 -6.04 6.38
C ARG A 497 21.94 -6.72 7.61
N SER A 498 22.81 -7.03 8.57
CA SER A 498 22.46 -7.58 9.87
C SER A 498 21.69 -8.90 9.79
N TYR A 499 21.43 -9.53 10.90
CA TYR A 499 20.63 -10.76 10.97
C TYR A 499 20.00 -10.91 12.35
N LEU A 500 18.72 -11.21 12.37
CA LEU A 500 18.01 -11.63 13.57
C LEU A 500 17.41 -13.03 13.37
N GLN A 501 17.11 -13.68 14.47
CA GLN A 501 16.36 -14.92 14.42
C GLN A 501 14.97 -14.66 13.82
N ARG A 502 14.44 -15.69 13.14
CA ARG A 502 13.09 -15.67 12.59
C ARG A 502 12.04 -15.46 13.68
N ASN A 503 10.94 -14.82 13.33
CA ASN A 503 9.76 -14.58 14.16
C ASN A 503 9.99 -13.71 15.41
N ILE A 504 11.11 -12.99 15.50
CA ILE A 504 11.28 -11.96 16.50
C ILE A 504 10.75 -10.63 15.91
N PRO A 505 9.77 -10.00 16.57
CA PRO A 505 9.29 -8.67 16.16
C PRO A 505 10.41 -7.65 16.11
N VAL A 506 10.34 -6.71 15.17
CA VAL A 506 11.29 -5.59 15.01
C VAL A 506 10.52 -4.27 15.02
N LEU A 507 11.13 -3.26 15.64
CA LEU A 507 10.56 -1.91 15.75
C LEU A 507 10.84 -1.08 14.51
#